data_a72b001fd24507435c8fd28b6a46835b
#
_entry.id   a72b001fd24507435c8fd28b6a46835b
#
_cell.length_a   1.000
_cell.length_b   1.000
_cell.length_c   1.000
_cell.angle_alpha   90.00
_cell.angle_beta   90.00
_cell.angle_gamma   90.00
#
_symmetry.space_group_name_H-M   'P 1'
#
loop_
_entity.id
_entity.type
_entity.pdbx_description
1 polymer ?
#
loop_
_entity_poly.entity_id
_entity_poly.type
_entity_poly.pdbx_seq_one_letter_code
_entity_poly.pdbx_strand_id
1 'polypeptide(L)'
;MRNFLATIRSEKGSAVVEFVLLAIPLFIPIILFMSTFADVSDKESIARTLARESVRGFVLSQGDISAYSTAHHIATEGATALGLDSQEISSMRVNIRCEAWPCITARNRISLTITFYSNQGHREIKATAEEVLSPWV
;
A
#
# COMPACT_ATOMS: atom_id res chain seq x y z
N MET A 1 -52.60 13.80 32.35
CA MET A 1 -51.41 13.03 31.93
C MET A 1 -51.72 11.65 31.35
N ARG A 2 -52.87 11.43 30.67
CA ARG A 2 -53.22 10.11 30.15
C ARG A 2 -53.42 10.04 28.63
N ASN A 3 -53.19 11.15 27.93
CA ASN A 3 -53.45 11.22 26.47
C ASN A 3 -52.18 11.39 25.63
N PHE A 4 -50.95 11.25 26.19
CA PHE A 4 -49.72 11.40 25.43
C PHE A 4 -49.18 10.07 24.86
N LEU A 5 -49.73 8.94 25.29
CA LEU A 5 -49.27 7.60 24.87
C LEU A 5 -50.08 6.95 23.75
N ALA A 6 -51.12 7.64 23.24
CA ALA A 6 -52.02 7.09 22.26
C ALA A 6 -51.67 7.42 20.77
N THR A 7 -50.63 8.26 20.55
CA THR A 7 -50.32 8.78 19.21
C THR A 7 -49.18 8.03 18.48
N ILE A 8 -48.61 6.98 19.09
CA ILE A 8 -47.50 6.20 18.47
C ILE A 8 -47.98 4.92 17.85
N ARG A 9 -49.26 4.79 17.51
CA ARG A 9 -49.77 3.59 16.87
C ARG A 9 -50.22 3.83 15.42
N SER A 10 -49.33 4.38 14.62
CA SER A 10 -49.47 4.35 13.17
C SER A 10 -48.52 3.27 12.64
N GLU A 11 -49.02 2.07 12.53
CA GLU A 11 -48.25 0.83 12.19
C GLU A 11 -47.67 0.81 10.77
N LYS A 12 -47.87 1.84 9.95
CA LYS A 12 -47.40 1.86 8.54
C LYS A 12 -46.06 2.58 8.34
N GLY A 13 -45.51 3.26 9.35
CA GLY A 13 -44.20 3.93 9.29
C GLY A 13 -43.15 3.27 10.17
N SER A 14 -43.53 2.41 11.10
CA SER A 14 -42.66 1.80 12.11
C SER A 14 -41.61 0.87 11.51
N ALA A 15 -41.96 0.02 10.57
CA ALA A 15 -41.07 -0.98 10.01
C ALA A 15 -39.87 -0.36 9.25
N VAL A 16 -40.10 0.73 8.53
CA VAL A 16 -39.02 1.43 7.81
C VAL A 16 -38.07 2.13 8.77
N VAL A 17 -38.59 2.79 9.80
CA VAL A 17 -37.79 3.46 10.83
C VAL A 17 -37.02 2.45 11.67
N GLU A 18 -37.64 1.34 12.03
CA GLU A 18 -37.00 0.26 12.78
C GLU A 18 -35.89 -0.42 11.96
N PHE A 19 -36.12 -0.65 10.66
CA PHE A 19 -35.11 -1.16 9.74
C PHE A 19 -33.92 -0.20 9.64
N VAL A 20 -34.14 1.10 9.45
CA VAL A 20 -33.08 2.11 9.35
C VAL A 20 -32.29 2.21 10.64
N LEU A 21 -32.94 2.19 11.80
CA LEU A 21 -32.30 2.22 13.12
C LEU A 21 -31.42 1.00 13.40
N LEU A 22 -31.76 -0.17 12.83
CA LEU A 22 -30.95 -1.38 12.92
C LEU A 22 -29.85 -1.42 11.85
N ALA A 23 -30.15 -0.97 10.65
CA ALA A 23 -29.22 -1.01 9.52
C ALA A 23 -28.05 -0.05 9.70
N ILE A 24 -28.28 1.18 10.15
CA ILE A 24 -27.22 2.18 10.30
C ILE A 24 -26.12 1.72 11.25
N PRO A 25 -26.39 1.31 12.52
CA PRO A 25 -25.32 0.90 13.44
C PRO A 25 -24.64 -0.42 13.00
N LEU A 26 -25.27 -1.21 12.14
CA LEU A 26 -24.67 -2.42 11.59
C LEU A 26 -23.77 -2.11 10.40
N PHE A 27 -24.21 -1.27 9.47
CA PHE A 27 -23.48 -1.00 8.22
C PHE A 27 -22.31 -0.03 8.43
N ILE A 28 -22.41 0.98 9.32
CA ILE A 28 -21.34 1.95 9.57
C ILE A 28 -20.02 1.26 9.95
N PRO A 29 -19.98 0.38 10.98
CA PRO A 29 -18.72 -0.29 11.33
C PRO A 29 -18.17 -1.19 10.22
N ILE A 30 -19.04 -1.81 9.43
CA ILE A 30 -18.62 -2.65 8.29
C ILE A 30 -17.96 -1.78 7.21
N ILE A 31 -18.56 -0.63 6.87
CA ILE A 31 -18.00 0.29 5.86
C ILE A 31 -16.66 0.85 6.33
N LEU A 32 -16.55 1.26 7.60
CA LEU A 32 -15.29 1.75 8.17
C LEU A 32 -14.21 0.67 8.15
N PHE A 33 -14.55 -0.56 8.48
CA PHE A 33 -13.62 -1.69 8.42
C PHE A 33 -13.16 -1.97 6.98
N MET A 34 -14.08 -1.97 6.03
CA MET A 34 -13.76 -2.19 4.61
C MET A 34 -12.89 -1.09 4.03
N SER A 35 -13.12 0.18 4.42
CA SER A 35 -12.30 1.30 3.94
C SER A 35 -10.85 1.23 4.41
N THR A 36 -10.62 0.86 5.67
CA THR A 36 -9.25 0.69 6.21
C THR A 36 -8.54 -0.50 5.59
N PHE A 37 -9.25 -1.58 5.32
CA PHE A 37 -8.69 -2.75 4.64
C PHE A 37 -8.30 -2.44 3.19
N ALA A 38 -9.15 -1.70 2.47
CA ALA A 38 -8.88 -1.30 1.10
C ALA A 38 -7.61 -0.43 0.98
N ASP A 39 -7.43 0.53 1.90
CA ASP A 39 -6.24 1.38 1.91
C ASP A 39 -4.94 0.58 2.09
N VAL A 40 -4.91 -0.34 3.05
CA VAL A 40 -3.73 -1.20 3.27
C VAL A 40 -3.41 -2.06 2.04
N SER A 41 -4.43 -2.64 1.41
CA SER A 41 -4.26 -3.46 0.22
C SER A 41 -3.72 -2.65 -0.97
N ASP A 42 -4.18 -1.41 -1.13
CA ASP A 42 -3.70 -0.49 -2.15
C ASP A 42 -2.22 -0.13 -1.92
N LYS A 43 -1.85 0.26 -0.71
CA LYS A 43 -0.47 0.57 -0.34
C LYS A 43 0.48 -0.62 -0.53
N GLU A 44 0.05 -1.85 -0.22
CA GLU A 44 0.82 -3.06 -0.51
C GLU A 44 1.03 -3.28 -2.02
N SER A 45 0.01 -3.00 -2.84
CA SER A 45 0.10 -3.09 -4.30
C SER A 45 1.11 -2.07 -4.85
N ILE A 46 1.06 -0.82 -4.35
CA ILE A 46 2.02 0.23 -4.70
C ILE A 46 3.45 -0.22 -4.33
N ALA A 47 3.67 -0.70 -3.10
CA ALA A 47 4.98 -1.17 -2.66
C ALA A 47 5.55 -2.29 -3.55
N ARG A 48 4.72 -3.24 -3.97
CA ARG A 48 5.12 -4.32 -4.90
C ARG A 48 5.49 -3.79 -6.27
N THR A 49 4.74 -2.83 -6.78
CA THR A 49 5.03 -2.18 -8.07
C THR A 49 6.35 -1.42 -8.01
N LEU A 50 6.54 -0.59 -6.99
CA LEU A 50 7.78 0.15 -6.76
C LEU A 50 8.99 -0.79 -6.64
N ALA A 51 8.88 -1.88 -5.88
CA ALA A 51 9.97 -2.83 -5.71
C ALA A 51 10.37 -3.48 -7.05
N ARG A 52 9.39 -3.88 -7.88
CA ARG A 52 9.63 -4.47 -9.20
C ARG A 52 10.28 -3.50 -10.17
N GLU A 53 9.75 -2.29 -10.28
CA GLU A 53 10.30 -1.29 -11.19
C GLU A 53 11.70 -0.82 -10.76
N SER A 54 11.92 -0.66 -9.46
CA SER A 54 13.22 -0.26 -8.92
C SER A 54 14.30 -1.33 -9.12
N VAL A 55 13.99 -2.62 -8.86
CA VAL A 55 14.95 -3.70 -9.11
C VAL A 55 15.24 -3.86 -10.59
N ARG A 56 14.23 -3.69 -11.44
CA ARG A 56 14.40 -3.70 -12.89
C ARG A 56 15.32 -2.57 -13.38
N GLY A 57 15.12 -1.35 -12.86
CA GLY A 57 16.00 -0.22 -13.13
C GLY A 57 17.42 -0.46 -12.64
N PHE A 58 17.57 -1.14 -11.50
CA PHE A 58 18.88 -1.53 -10.97
C PHE A 58 19.64 -2.44 -11.95
N VAL A 59 19.02 -3.55 -12.37
CA VAL A 59 19.68 -4.55 -13.24
C VAL A 59 19.95 -4.06 -14.67
N LEU A 60 19.26 -3.02 -15.13
CA LEU A 60 19.48 -2.40 -16.43
C LEU A 60 20.55 -1.31 -16.42
N SER A 61 21.10 -0.95 -15.26
CA SER A 61 22.11 0.09 -15.12
C SER A 61 23.51 -0.41 -15.46
N GLN A 62 24.38 0.53 -15.87
CA GLN A 62 25.77 0.23 -16.23
C GLN A 62 26.72 0.43 -15.02
N GLY A 63 26.75 -0.54 -14.11
CA GLY A 63 27.61 -0.52 -12.94
C GLY A 63 26.89 -0.14 -11.65
N ASP A 64 27.47 -0.55 -10.52
CA ASP A 64 26.82 -0.52 -9.21
C ASP A 64 26.41 0.89 -8.76
N ILE A 65 27.28 1.89 -8.93
CA ILE A 65 26.99 3.27 -8.46
C ILE A 65 25.76 3.84 -9.16
N SER A 66 25.67 3.70 -10.48
CA SER A 66 24.50 4.16 -11.25
C SER A 66 23.28 3.33 -10.94
N ALA A 67 23.44 2.03 -10.67
CA ALA A 67 22.34 1.13 -10.34
C ALA A 67 21.64 1.55 -9.03
N TYR A 68 22.42 1.83 -7.98
CA TYR A 68 21.85 2.31 -6.71
C TYR A 68 21.13 3.64 -6.88
N SER A 69 21.70 4.61 -7.57
CA SER A 69 21.06 5.92 -7.80
C SER A 69 19.79 5.78 -8.64
N THR A 70 19.81 4.96 -9.68
CA THR A 70 18.64 4.70 -10.55
C THR A 70 17.51 4.04 -9.77
N ALA A 71 17.80 3.01 -8.98
CA ALA A 71 16.79 2.32 -8.19
C ALA A 71 16.12 3.25 -7.16
N HIS A 72 16.91 4.08 -6.46
CA HIS A 72 16.40 5.08 -5.53
C HIS A 72 15.55 6.15 -6.23
N HIS A 73 15.99 6.63 -7.39
CA HIS A 73 15.24 7.62 -8.17
C HIS A 73 13.89 7.06 -8.62
N ILE A 74 13.87 5.84 -9.20
CA ILE A 74 12.63 5.17 -9.62
C ILE A 74 11.69 4.96 -8.42
N ALA A 75 12.21 4.54 -7.27
CA ALA A 75 11.41 4.36 -6.07
C ALA A 75 10.75 5.66 -5.62
N THR A 76 11.48 6.77 -5.57
CA THR A 76 10.99 8.07 -5.10
C THR A 76 10.00 8.70 -6.07
N GLU A 77 10.35 8.76 -7.36
CA GLU A 77 9.47 9.32 -8.39
C GLU A 77 8.22 8.47 -8.60
N GLY A 78 8.39 7.14 -8.59
CA GLY A 78 7.28 6.21 -8.67
C GLY A 78 6.33 6.31 -7.47
N ALA A 79 6.85 6.50 -6.26
CA ALA A 79 6.05 6.70 -5.07
C ALA A 79 5.16 7.94 -5.18
N THR A 80 5.73 9.05 -5.67
CA THR A 80 5.00 10.28 -5.93
C THR A 80 3.93 10.08 -7.00
N ALA A 81 4.29 9.45 -8.10
CA ALA A 81 3.39 9.20 -9.23
C ALA A 81 2.21 8.26 -8.88
N LEU A 82 2.43 7.30 -7.98
CA LEU A 82 1.42 6.36 -7.49
C LEU A 82 0.61 6.90 -6.31
N GLY A 83 0.82 8.14 -5.89
CA GLY A 83 0.00 8.85 -4.92
C GLY A 83 0.32 8.54 -3.45
N LEU A 84 1.57 8.14 -3.13
CA LEU A 84 2.03 8.17 -1.76
C LEU A 84 2.16 9.63 -1.28
N ASP A 85 1.78 9.87 -0.03
CA ASP A 85 1.92 11.20 0.53
C ASP A 85 3.37 11.51 0.98
N SER A 86 3.63 12.77 1.30
CA SER A 86 4.98 13.23 1.67
C SER A 86 5.52 12.56 2.95
N GLN A 87 4.66 12.15 3.87
CA GLN A 87 5.07 11.46 5.10
C GLN A 87 5.42 9.98 4.80
N GLU A 88 4.64 9.32 3.97
CA GLU A 88 4.92 7.97 3.50
C GLU A 88 6.24 7.92 2.73
N ILE A 89 6.45 8.87 1.81
CA ILE A 89 7.69 8.99 1.04
C ILE A 89 8.90 9.28 1.96
N SER A 90 8.76 10.17 2.94
CA SER A 90 9.84 10.48 3.88
C SER A 90 10.22 9.30 4.77
N SER A 91 9.28 8.41 5.05
CA SER A 91 9.52 7.17 5.80
C SER A 91 10.06 6.03 4.93
N MET A 92 10.03 6.20 3.60
CA MET A 92 10.39 5.14 2.65
C MET A 92 11.87 4.79 2.73
N ARG A 93 12.15 3.48 2.77
CA ARG A 93 13.50 2.92 2.75
C ARG A 93 13.59 1.92 1.61
N VAL A 94 14.66 2.04 0.85
CA VAL A 94 15.03 1.10 -0.23
C VAL A 94 16.24 0.32 0.24
N ASN A 95 16.09 -0.99 0.39
CA ASN A 95 17.18 -1.89 0.78
C ASN A 95 17.48 -2.82 -0.39
N ILE A 96 18.73 -2.83 -0.85
CA ILE A 96 19.18 -3.64 -1.98
C ILE A 96 20.21 -4.63 -1.47
N ARG A 97 20.03 -5.89 -1.81
CA ARG A 97 20.96 -6.99 -1.50
C ARG A 97 21.35 -7.72 -2.77
N CYS A 98 22.61 -7.99 -2.91
CA CYS A 98 23.18 -8.77 -4.00
C CYS A 98 23.74 -10.06 -3.44
N GLU A 99 23.60 -11.15 -4.17
CA GLU A 99 24.16 -12.45 -3.78
C GLU A 99 25.70 -12.43 -3.83
N ALA A 100 26.27 -11.73 -4.80
CA ALA A 100 27.71 -11.56 -4.96
C ALA A 100 28.06 -10.09 -5.25
N TRP A 101 29.28 -9.69 -4.94
CA TRP A 101 29.84 -8.39 -5.24
C TRP A 101 30.91 -8.48 -6.35
N PRO A 102 30.95 -7.58 -7.35
CA PRO A 102 30.03 -6.45 -7.57
C PRO A 102 28.62 -6.91 -7.92
N CYS A 103 27.61 -6.07 -7.62
CA CYS A 103 26.19 -6.42 -7.81
C CYS A 103 25.84 -6.63 -9.29
N ILE A 104 26.34 -5.75 -10.15
CA ILE A 104 26.15 -5.85 -11.61
C ILE A 104 27.15 -6.86 -12.20
N THR A 105 26.86 -8.13 -12.01
CA THR A 105 27.63 -9.27 -12.53
C THR A 105 26.68 -10.31 -13.11
N ALA A 106 27.07 -10.93 -14.20
CA ALA A 106 26.28 -11.96 -14.87
C ALA A 106 25.82 -13.05 -13.90
N ARG A 107 24.55 -13.45 -14.00
CA ARG A 107 23.87 -14.45 -13.16
C ARG A 107 23.71 -14.08 -11.67
N ASN A 108 24.08 -12.86 -11.28
CA ASN A 108 23.87 -12.42 -9.91
C ASN A 108 22.39 -12.20 -9.62
N ARG A 109 21.96 -12.54 -8.41
CA ARG A 109 20.58 -12.30 -7.93
C ARG A 109 20.58 -11.04 -7.11
N ILE A 110 19.65 -10.15 -7.45
CA ILE A 110 19.43 -8.88 -6.76
C ILE A 110 18.07 -8.94 -6.11
N SER A 111 18.01 -8.68 -4.82
CA SER A 111 16.79 -8.54 -4.04
C SER A 111 16.64 -7.10 -3.58
N LEU A 112 15.54 -6.46 -3.95
CA LEU A 112 15.22 -5.09 -3.55
C LEU A 112 13.97 -5.08 -2.69
N THR A 113 14.08 -4.51 -1.50
CA THR A 113 12.99 -4.37 -0.54
C THR A 113 12.64 -2.90 -0.36
N ILE A 114 11.37 -2.55 -0.55
CA ILE A 114 10.82 -1.24 -0.20
C ILE A 114 10.01 -1.39 1.08
N THR A 115 10.21 -0.46 1.99
CA THR A 115 9.50 -0.38 3.27
C THR A 115 9.11 1.06 3.51
N PHE A 116 7.85 1.32 3.90
CA PHE A 116 7.37 2.62 4.37
C PHE A 116 6.22 2.44 5.36
N TYR A 117 5.86 3.49 6.07
CA TYR A 117 4.75 3.48 7.04
C TYR A 117 3.52 4.15 6.44
N SER A 118 2.40 3.44 6.41
CA SER A 118 1.11 4.00 6.00
C SER A 118 0.65 5.06 7.01
N ASN A 119 0.18 6.20 6.47
CA ASN A 119 -0.26 7.34 7.27
C ASN A 119 -1.55 7.04 8.05
N GLN A 120 -2.45 6.24 7.49
CA GLN A 120 -3.77 5.96 8.06
C GLN A 120 -3.78 4.91 9.17
N GLY A 121 -2.70 4.19 9.41
CA GLY A 121 -2.68 3.13 10.42
C GLY A 121 -1.35 2.95 11.13
N HIS A 122 -0.36 3.80 10.84
CA HIS A 122 1.02 3.64 11.31
C HIS A 122 1.56 2.22 11.10
N ARG A 123 1.05 1.54 10.06
CA ARG A 123 1.41 0.18 9.73
C ARG A 123 2.60 0.18 8.78
N GLU A 124 3.56 -0.68 9.07
CA GLU A 124 4.67 -0.94 8.17
C GLU A 124 4.19 -1.71 6.93
N ILE A 125 4.41 -1.12 5.76
CA ILE A 125 4.19 -1.73 4.46
C ILE A 125 5.55 -2.14 3.91
N LYS A 126 5.65 -3.41 3.50
CA LYS A 126 6.91 -3.98 3.01
C LYS A 126 6.65 -4.83 1.78
N ALA A 127 7.45 -4.63 0.74
CA ALA A 127 7.45 -5.48 -0.44
C ALA A 127 8.88 -5.75 -0.91
N THR A 128 9.12 -6.95 -1.39
CA THR A 128 10.41 -7.38 -1.93
C THR A 128 10.20 -7.89 -3.35
N ALA A 129 11.09 -7.50 -4.25
CA ALA A 129 11.19 -8.03 -5.60
C ALA A 129 12.61 -8.53 -5.85
N GLU A 130 12.73 -9.57 -6.67
CA GLU A 130 14.00 -10.18 -7.04
C GLU A 130 14.14 -10.23 -8.55
N GLU A 131 15.34 -9.97 -9.01
CA GLU A 131 15.75 -10.10 -10.42
C GLU A 131 17.11 -10.78 -10.51
N VAL A 132 17.31 -11.50 -11.60
CA VAL A 132 18.59 -12.15 -11.92
C VAL A 132 19.17 -11.47 -13.15
N LEU A 133 20.43 -11.04 -13.05
CA LEU A 133 21.10 -10.47 -14.20
C LEU A 133 21.28 -11.52 -15.31
N SER A 134 21.03 -11.08 -16.53
CA SER A 134 21.25 -11.91 -17.71
C SER A 134 22.68 -12.43 -17.77
N PRO A 135 22.90 -13.68 -18.22
CA PRO A 135 24.26 -14.20 -18.46
C PRO A 135 25.00 -13.50 -19.59
N TRP A 136 24.31 -12.63 -20.32
CA TRP A 136 24.83 -11.93 -21.51
C TRP A 136 25.13 -10.44 -21.26
N VAL A 137 25.27 -10.04 -20.04
CA VAL A 137 25.63 -8.65 -19.65
C VAL A 137 27.14 -8.49 -19.57
#